data_a42faa787f4e0400e43912c42c70805d
#
_entry.id   a42faa787f4e0400e43912c42c70805d
#
_cell.length_a   1.000
_cell.length_b   1.000
_cell.length_c   1.000
_cell.angle_alpha   90.00
_cell.angle_beta   90.00
_cell.angle_gamma   90.00
#
_symmetry.space_group_name_H-M   'P 1'
#
loop_
_entity.id
_entity.type
_entity.pdbx_description
1 polymer ?
#
loop_
_entity_poly.entity_id
_entity_poly.type
_entity_poly.pdbx_seq_one_letter_code
_entity_poly.pdbx_strand_id
1 'polypeptide(L)'
;TAAPVVRADRHREDALNWSKRLAEMISSQGPFDAVFIGRTSGQYGVGAVAPNGDVLEGDAAAPAFESATREFVEQIKPATESVVFMRGTQWPYFNVTTCLAENNGAGAECTFPRTRADDALAAAEMRGAEEAYPGHVFQVDPAPIACPTGMPRCPTVAPDGTIIMRDGSHLTTTFA
;
A
#
# COMPACT_ATOMS: atom_id res chain seq x y z
N THR A 1 2.93 6.60 4.45
CA THR A 1 3.89 5.49 4.46
C THR A 1 4.61 5.48 5.78
N ALA A 2 4.42 4.43 6.59
CA ALA A 2 5.04 4.29 7.91
C ALA A 2 6.55 4.03 7.82
N ALA A 3 7.03 3.42 6.74
CA ALA A 3 8.45 3.33 6.47
C ALA A 3 8.94 4.60 5.75
N PRO A 4 10.18 5.04 5.97
CA PRO A 4 10.79 6.11 5.20
C PRO A 4 11.02 5.66 3.76
N VAL A 5 9.93 5.57 3.02
CA VAL A 5 9.97 5.33 1.59
C VAL A 5 10.38 6.63 0.95
N VAL A 6 11.62 6.69 0.57
CA VAL A 6 12.19 7.87 -0.02
C VAL A 6 12.12 7.73 -1.52
N ARG A 7 11.37 8.61 -2.17
CA ARG A 7 11.73 8.98 -3.53
C ARG A 7 13.17 9.51 -3.49
N ALA A 8 14.01 9.00 -4.36
CA ALA A 8 15.43 9.31 -4.40
C ALA A 8 15.76 10.80 -4.63
N ASP A 9 14.73 11.62 -4.88
CA ASP A 9 14.82 13.01 -5.25
C ASP A 9 14.16 13.93 -4.20
N ARG A 10 14.90 14.80 -3.64
CA ARG A 10 14.51 16.02 -2.87
C ARG A 10 13.62 15.90 -1.63
N HIS A 11 12.93 14.79 -1.36
CA HIS A 11 11.96 14.70 -0.24
C HIS A 11 12.33 13.69 0.84
N ARG A 12 13.59 13.25 0.88
CA ARG A 12 14.06 12.27 1.89
C ARG A 12 13.86 12.77 3.30
N GLU A 13 14.31 13.99 3.53
CA GLU A 13 14.26 14.61 4.86
C GLU A 13 12.82 14.85 5.30
N ASP A 14 11.97 15.30 4.37
CA ASP A 14 10.54 15.47 4.62
C ASP A 14 9.84 14.16 4.95
N ALA A 15 10.15 13.07 4.23
CA ALA A 15 9.56 11.75 4.47
C ALA A 15 9.98 11.15 5.84
N LEU A 16 11.26 11.30 6.20
CA LEU A 16 11.77 10.89 7.52
C LEU A 16 11.12 11.69 8.65
N ASN A 17 11.06 13.01 8.48
CA ASN A 17 10.44 13.92 9.44
C ASN A 17 8.94 13.64 9.56
N TRP A 18 8.26 13.32 8.45
CA TRP A 18 6.85 12.97 8.46
C TRP A 18 6.59 11.69 9.24
N SER A 19 7.35 10.62 8.99
CA SER A 19 7.20 9.33 9.71
C SER A 19 7.42 9.50 11.21
N LYS A 20 8.43 10.28 11.60
CA LYS A 20 8.71 10.59 13.00
C LYS A 20 7.56 11.36 13.65
N ARG A 21 7.09 12.44 13.01
CA ARG A 21 5.95 13.23 13.50
C ARG A 21 4.67 12.40 13.60
N LEU A 22 4.44 11.48 12.66
CA LEU A 22 3.30 10.58 12.69
C LEU A 22 3.37 9.65 13.91
N ALA A 23 4.53 9.05 14.17
CA ALA A 23 4.72 8.20 15.35
C ALA A 23 4.53 9.00 16.67
N GLU A 24 5.08 10.21 16.76
CA GLU A 24 4.90 11.13 17.88
C GLU A 24 3.42 11.50 18.09
N MET A 25 2.71 11.79 17.00
CA MET A 25 1.28 12.12 17.04
C MET A 25 0.45 10.93 17.55
N ILE A 26 0.67 9.73 17.00
CA ILE A 26 -0.03 8.52 17.46
C ILE A 26 0.27 8.27 18.95
N SER A 27 1.53 8.35 19.34
CA SER A 27 1.93 8.12 20.73
C SER A 27 1.35 9.13 21.71
N SER A 28 1.13 10.38 21.28
CA SER A 28 0.59 11.45 22.13
C SER A 28 -0.95 11.46 22.24
N GLN A 29 -1.65 10.89 21.26
CA GLN A 29 -3.12 10.89 21.20
C GLN A 29 -3.76 9.58 21.64
N GLY A 30 -2.97 8.49 21.78
CA GLY A 30 -3.46 7.19 22.24
C GLY A 30 -3.97 7.21 23.70
N PRO A 31 -4.46 6.09 24.19
CA PRO A 31 -4.49 4.78 23.52
C PRO A 31 -5.57 4.65 22.45
N PHE A 32 -5.27 3.85 21.41
CA PHE A 32 -6.19 3.47 20.33
C PHE A 32 -6.44 1.96 20.38
N ASP A 33 -7.64 1.50 20.04
CA ASP A 33 -7.93 0.07 19.84
C ASP A 33 -7.16 -0.49 18.63
N ALA A 34 -7.05 0.32 17.57
CA ALA A 34 -6.28 -0.04 16.38
C ALA A 34 -5.74 1.17 15.63
N VAL A 35 -4.54 1.02 15.07
CA VAL A 35 -3.96 1.96 14.10
C VAL A 35 -3.95 1.30 12.73
N PHE A 36 -4.66 1.90 11.77
CA PHE A 36 -4.71 1.44 10.38
C PHE A 36 -3.66 2.16 9.53
N ILE A 37 -2.81 1.39 8.88
CA ILE A 37 -1.75 1.89 8.01
C ILE A 37 -2.08 1.51 6.57
N GLY A 38 -2.63 2.46 5.81
CA GLY A 38 -2.87 2.31 4.38
C GLY A 38 -1.61 2.61 3.57
N ARG A 39 -1.34 1.80 2.57
CA ARG A 39 -0.18 1.96 1.70
C ARG A 39 -0.52 1.75 0.23
N THR A 40 0.02 2.64 -0.59
CA THR A 40 0.04 2.51 -2.04
C THR A 40 1.45 2.14 -2.48
N SER A 41 1.76 0.85 -2.51
CA SER A 41 3.11 0.34 -2.79
C SER A 41 3.48 0.30 -4.27
N GLY A 42 2.51 0.15 -5.16
CA GLY A 42 2.78 -0.09 -6.58
C GLY A 42 3.02 1.15 -7.46
N GLN A 43 2.72 2.35 -7.01
CA GLN A 43 2.72 3.55 -7.85
C GLN A 43 4.08 4.21 -8.03
N TYR A 44 4.94 3.94 -7.11
CA TYR A 44 6.22 4.63 -7.09
C TYR A 44 7.25 3.53 -7.15
N GLY A 45 8.07 3.43 -8.17
CA GLY A 45 9.26 2.61 -8.12
C GLY A 45 9.92 2.85 -6.77
N VAL A 46 9.46 2.06 -5.76
CA VAL A 46 9.66 2.42 -4.36
C VAL A 46 11.06 1.99 -4.03
N GLY A 47 11.97 2.95 -3.97
CA GLY A 47 13.31 2.74 -3.48
C GLY A 47 13.35 3.01 -1.97
N ALA A 48 14.05 2.18 -1.24
CA ALA A 48 14.57 2.51 0.07
C ALA A 48 15.97 3.09 -0.08
N VAL A 49 16.35 4.03 0.76
CA VAL A 49 17.74 4.51 0.78
C VAL A 49 18.48 3.75 1.85
N ALA A 50 19.49 3.00 1.43
CA ALA A 50 20.41 2.33 2.31
C ALA A 50 21.22 3.35 3.16
N PRO A 51 21.82 2.94 4.29
CA PRO A 51 22.62 3.83 5.13
C PRO A 51 23.79 4.50 4.40
N ASN A 52 24.33 3.85 3.38
CA ASN A 52 25.40 4.40 2.52
C ASN A 52 24.90 5.39 1.45
N GLY A 53 23.58 5.62 1.37
CA GLY A 53 22.97 6.55 0.42
C GLY A 53 22.50 5.91 -0.90
N ASP A 54 22.75 4.62 -1.13
CA ASP A 54 22.29 3.93 -2.33
C ASP A 54 20.76 3.79 -2.34
N VAL A 55 20.18 3.92 -3.53
CA VAL A 55 18.75 3.67 -3.73
C VAL A 55 18.56 2.18 -4.03
N LEU A 56 17.81 1.50 -3.17
CA LEU A 56 17.42 0.10 -3.31
C LEU A 56 16.01 0.04 -3.89
N GLU A 57 15.84 -0.70 -4.98
CA GLU A 57 14.54 -0.86 -5.64
C GLU A 57 14.07 -2.32 -5.63
N GLY A 58 12.77 -2.51 -5.78
CA GLY A 58 12.17 -3.84 -5.81
C GLY A 58 12.52 -4.67 -4.58
N ASP A 59 12.85 -5.93 -4.79
CA ASP A 59 13.15 -6.89 -3.70
C ASP A 59 14.39 -6.49 -2.89
N ALA A 60 15.35 -5.77 -3.48
CA ALA A 60 16.52 -5.27 -2.76
C ALA A 60 16.17 -4.26 -1.65
N ALA A 61 15.02 -3.61 -1.75
CA ALA A 61 14.53 -2.70 -0.72
C ALA A 61 13.88 -3.42 0.48
N ALA A 62 13.53 -4.70 0.37
CA ALA A 62 12.77 -5.43 1.39
C ALA A 62 13.41 -5.40 2.80
N PRO A 63 14.72 -5.61 2.99
CA PRO A 63 15.33 -5.52 4.32
C PRO A 63 15.22 -4.13 4.96
N ALA A 64 15.32 -3.07 4.15
CA ALA A 64 15.18 -1.70 4.65
C ALA A 64 13.73 -1.40 5.06
N PHE A 65 12.75 -1.93 4.33
CA PHE A 65 11.33 -1.84 4.70
C PHE A 65 11.03 -2.60 5.99
N GLU A 66 11.56 -3.80 6.14
CA GLU A 66 11.42 -4.61 7.35
C GLU A 66 11.94 -3.87 8.58
N SER A 67 13.18 -3.35 8.51
CA SER A 67 13.79 -2.59 9.61
C SER A 67 13.00 -1.32 9.94
N ALA A 68 12.64 -0.53 8.93
CA ALA A 68 11.94 0.73 9.13
C ALA A 68 10.51 0.52 9.68
N THR A 69 9.83 -0.56 9.26
CA THR A 69 8.51 -0.90 9.79
C THR A 69 8.61 -1.35 11.23
N ARG A 70 9.60 -2.19 11.56
CA ARG A 70 9.87 -2.58 12.94
C ARG A 70 10.07 -1.36 13.84
N GLU A 71 10.95 -0.46 13.45
CA GLU A 71 11.24 0.76 14.21
C GLU A 71 10.02 1.65 14.40
N PHE A 72 9.17 1.77 13.38
CA PHE A 72 7.94 2.54 13.48
C PHE A 72 6.93 1.90 14.42
N VAL A 73 6.71 0.59 14.30
CA VAL A 73 5.78 -0.17 15.18
C VAL A 73 6.26 -0.15 16.62
N GLU A 74 7.56 -0.29 16.87
CA GLU A 74 8.17 -0.14 18.22
C GLU A 74 7.80 1.20 18.87
N GLN A 75 7.75 2.28 18.08
CA GLN A 75 7.41 3.61 18.60
C GLN A 75 5.94 3.76 18.94
N ILE A 76 5.04 3.16 18.15
CA ILE A 76 3.59 3.35 18.31
C ILE A 76 2.91 2.29 19.18
N LYS A 77 3.50 1.10 19.35
CA LYS A 77 2.87 -0.01 20.11
C LYS A 77 2.44 0.33 21.54
N PRO A 78 3.07 1.27 22.28
CA PRO A 78 2.57 1.65 23.60
C PRO A 78 1.24 2.41 23.56
N ALA A 79 0.85 2.93 22.40
CA ALA A 79 -0.34 3.76 22.21
C ALA A 79 -1.45 3.06 21.41
N THR A 80 -1.34 1.77 21.09
CA THR A 80 -2.38 1.04 20.36
C THR A 80 -2.44 -0.43 20.78
N GLU A 81 -3.63 -1.01 20.79
CA GLU A 81 -3.80 -2.45 21.03
C GLU A 81 -3.44 -3.30 19.82
N SER A 82 -3.61 -2.74 18.61
CA SER A 82 -3.28 -3.46 17.38
C SER A 82 -2.87 -2.51 16.25
N VAL A 83 -2.09 -3.07 15.30
CA VAL A 83 -1.67 -2.39 14.08
C VAL A 83 -2.20 -3.18 12.88
N VAL A 84 -2.94 -2.52 12.00
CA VAL A 84 -3.54 -3.14 10.81
C VAL A 84 -2.95 -2.54 9.55
N PHE A 85 -2.22 -3.35 8.80
CA PHE A 85 -1.69 -2.96 7.50
C PHE A 85 -2.73 -3.24 6.42
N MET A 86 -3.15 -2.20 5.70
CA MET A 86 -4.04 -2.31 4.56
C MET A 86 -3.22 -2.30 3.27
N ARG A 87 -3.33 -3.36 2.50
CA ARG A 87 -2.72 -3.42 1.16
C ARG A 87 -3.48 -2.55 0.17
N GLY A 88 -2.78 -2.05 -0.84
CA GLY A 88 -3.40 -1.40 -1.98
C GLY A 88 -4.21 -2.37 -2.83
N THR A 89 -5.20 -1.86 -3.55
CA THR A 89 -5.92 -2.62 -4.58
C THR A 89 -5.03 -2.85 -5.80
N GLN A 90 -5.42 -3.76 -6.68
CA GLN A 90 -4.82 -3.91 -8.01
C GLN A 90 -5.10 -2.67 -8.86
N TRP A 91 -4.16 -2.27 -9.72
CA TRP A 91 -4.27 -1.07 -10.54
C TRP A 91 -4.14 -1.34 -12.01
N PRO A 92 -5.02 -0.76 -12.82
CA PRO A 92 -4.77 -0.65 -14.24
C PRO A 92 -3.66 0.39 -14.47
N TYR A 93 -2.75 0.10 -15.40
CA TYR A 93 -1.70 1.03 -15.83
C TYR A 93 -2.19 2.00 -16.91
N PHE A 94 -3.51 2.19 -17.01
CA PHE A 94 -4.18 3.07 -17.98
C PHE A 94 -5.37 3.76 -17.32
N ASN A 95 -5.86 4.82 -17.94
CA ASN A 95 -7.07 5.50 -17.48
C ASN A 95 -8.32 4.70 -17.88
N VAL A 96 -9.02 4.17 -16.88
CA VAL A 96 -10.19 3.29 -17.08
C VAL A 96 -11.34 4.03 -17.76
N THR A 97 -11.63 5.27 -17.38
CA THR A 97 -12.74 6.02 -17.97
C THR A 97 -12.49 6.33 -19.44
N THR A 98 -11.24 6.62 -19.83
CA THR A 98 -10.84 6.78 -21.22
C THR A 98 -11.02 5.48 -22.00
N CYS A 99 -10.52 4.37 -21.46
CA CYS A 99 -10.68 3.05 -22.10
C CYS A 99 -12.15 2.69 -22.31
N LEU A 100 -12.99 2.88 -21.30
CA LEU A 100 -14.43 2.59 -21.40
C LEU A 100 -15.12 3.49 -22.44
N ALA A 101 -14.76 4.78 -22.52
CA ALA A 101 -15.30 5.68 -23.51
C ALA A 101 -14.93 5.28 -24.96
N GLU A 102 -13.67 4.86 -25.17
CA GLU A 102 -13.19 4.41 -26.48
C GLU A 102 -13.80 3.06 -26.92
N ASN A 103 -14.23 2.24 -25.96
CA ASN A 103 -14.81 0.92 -26.19
C ASN A 103 -16.34 0.89 -25.95
N ASN A 104 -17.04 2.03 -26.05
CA ASN A 104 -18.48 2.15 -25.87
C ASN A 104 -19.00 1.51 -24.56
N GLY A 105 -18.24 1.63 -23.49
CA GLY A 105 -18.56 1.06 -22.18
C GLY A 105 -18.26 -0.45 -22.03
N ALA A 106 -17.67 -1.09 -23.04
CA ALA A 106 -17.34 -2.52 -23.02
C ALA A 106 -16.21 -2.81 -22.00
N GLY A 107 -16.58 -3.11 -20.77
CA GLY A 107 -15.63 -3.40 -19.68
C GLY A 107 -14.67 -4.57 -19.96
N ALA A 108 -15.08 -5.52 -20.80
CA ALA A 108 -14.26 -6.67 -21.19
C ALA A 108 -12.95 -6.27 -21.87
N GLU A 109 -12.98 -5.20 -22.69
CA GLU A 109 -11.80 -4.67 -23.40
C GLU A 109 -10.87 -3.88 -22.46
N CYS A 110 -11.38 -3.42 -21.33
CA CYS A 110 -10.68 -2.58 -20.37
C CYS A 110 -10.18 -3.35 -19.14
N THR A 111 -10.01 -4.66 -19.24
CA THR A 111 -9.44 -5.48 -18.16
C THR A 111 -7.92 -5.35 -18.11
N PHE A 112 -7.32 -5.57 -16.95
CA PHE A 112 -5.86 -5.49 -16.77
C PHE A 112 -5.30 -6.74 -16.06
N PRO A 113 -4.02 -7.06 -16.27
CA PRO A 113 -3.39 -8.21 -15.63
C PRO A 113 -3.44 -8.10 -14.10
N ARG A 114 -3.68 -9.22 -13.43
CA ARG A 114 -3.49 -9.33 -11.99
C ARG A 114 -1.99 -9.38 -11.71
N THR A 115 -1.42 -8.28 -11.27
CA THR A 115 -0.01 -8.20 -10.89
C THR A 115 0.13 -7.60 -9.50
N ARG A 116 1.03 -8.15 -8.71
CA ARG A 116 1.40 -7.62 -7.40
C ARG A 116 2.92 -7.43 -7.37
N ALA A 117 3.35 -6.27 -7.83
CA ALA A 117 4.78 -5.92 -7.83
C ALA A 117 5.36 -5.68 -6.42
N ASP A 118 4.50 -5.63 -5.39
CA ASP A 118 4.88 -5.26 -4.02
C ASP A 118 4.78 -6.39 -2.99
N ASP A 119 4.54 -7.64 -3.42
CA ASP A 119 4.35 -8.76 -2.49
C ASP A 119 5.57 -8.96 -1.57
N ALA A 120 6.79 -8.83 -2.09
CA ALA A 120 8.01 -8.96 -1.29
C ALA A 120 8.14 -7.83 -0.25
N LEU A 121 7.80 -6.59 -0.62
CA LEU A 121 7.85 -5.45 0.29
C LEU A 121 6.76 -5.55 1.37
N ALA A 122 5.55 -5.96 0.99
CA ALA A 122 4.46 -6.17 1.95
C ALA A 122 4.79 -7.31 2.93
N ALA A 123 5.41 -8.38 2.47
CA ALA A 123 5.88 -9.46 3.33
C ALA A 123 6.99 -8.99 4.28
N ALA A 124 7.91 -8.16 3.83
CA ALA A 124 8.96 -7.57 4.66
C ALA A 124 8.38 -6.64 5.74
N GLU A 125 7.41 -5.80 5.40
CA GLU A 125 6.69 -4.97 6.38
C GLU A 125 6.02 -5.81 7.45
N MET A 126 5.32 -6.86 7.05
CA MET A 126 4.65 -7.74 8.02
C MET A 126 5.63 -8.43 8.94
N ARG A 127 6.80 -8.91 8.43
CA ARG A 127 7.84 -9.49 9.28
C ARG A 127 8.37 -8.48 10.29
N GLY A 128 8.73 -7.27 9.84
CA GLY A 128 9.23 -6.23 10.74
C GLY A 128 8.20 -5.80 11.80
N ALA A 129 6.93 -5.68 11.41
CA ALA A 129 5.86 -5.34 12.32
C ALA A 129 5.59 -6.45 13.34
N GLU A 130 5.53 -7.70 12.91
CA GLU A 130 5.29 -8.85 13.78
C GLU A 130 6.45 -9.08 14.75
N GLU A 131 7.70 -8.83 14.33
CA GLU A 131 8.86 -8.84 15.22
C GLU A 131 8.74 -7.77 16.33
N ALA A 132 8.24 -6.57 15.97
CA ALA A 132 8.08 -5.47 16.92
C ALA A 132 6.91 -5.65 17.89
N TYR A 133 5.80 -6.27 17.43
CA TYR A 133 4.56 -6.38 18.20
C TYR A 133 3.86 -7.73 17.94
N PRO A 134 4.42 -8.85 18.42
CA PRO A 134 3.93 -10.19 18.14
C PRO A 134 2.46 -10.41 18.54
N GLY A 135 1.66 -10.95 17.64
CA GLY A 135 0.24 -11.25 17.87
C GLY A 135 -0.71 -10.03 17.88
N HIS A 136 -0.20 -8.83 17.65
CA HIS A 136 -0.97 -7.59 17.61
C HIS A 136 -0.93 -6.91 16.23
N VAL A 137 -0.39 -7.60 15.23
CA VAL A 137 -0.27 -7.08 13.86
C VAL A 137 -1.16 -7.88 12.92
N PHE A 138 -1.92 -7.18 12.10
CA PHE A 138 -2.85 -7.77 11.15
C PHE A 138 -2.63 -7.19 9.77
N GLN A 139 -2.96 -7.97 8.73
CA GLN A 139 -2.97 -7.49 7.35
C GLN A 139 -4.35 -7.65 6.73
N VAL A 140 -4.86 -6.61 6.11
CA VAL A 140 -6.08 -6.62 5.31
C VAL A 140 -5.74 -6.41 3.85
N ASP A 141 -6.23 -7.30 3.00
CA ASP A 141 -6.09 -7.22 1.56
C ASP A 141 -7.45 -6.95 0.91
N PRO A 142 -7.72 -5.72 0.47
CA PRO A 142 -8.97 -5.37 -0.20
C PRO A 142 -8.98 -5.77 -1.69
N ALA A 143 -7.85 -6.20 -2.26
CA ALA A 143 -7.76 -6.49 -3.69
C ALA A 143 -8.76 -7.55 -4.19
N PRO A 144 -9.12 -8.62 -3.44
CA PRO A 144 -10.14 -9.58 -3.87
C PRO A 144 -11.53 -8.98 -4.08
N ILE A 145 -11.84 -7.84 -3.46
CA ILE A 145 -13.11 -7.13 -3.65
C ILE A 145 -13.18 -6.54 -5.07
N ALA A 146 -12.12 -5.89 -5.52
CA ALA A 146 -12.05 -5.28 -6.85
C ALA A 146 -11.62 -6.27 -7.95
N CYS A 147 -10.84 -7.28 -7.59
CA CYS A 147 -10.31 -8.29 -8.51
C CYS A 147 -10.43 -9.68 -7.86
N PRO A 148 -11.54 -10.39 -8.05
CA PRO A 148 -11.82 -11.68 -7.41
C PRO A 148 -10.67 -12.68 -7.58
N THR A 149 -10.44 -13.49 -6.54
CA THR A 149 -9.38 -14.50 -6.53
C THR A 149 -9.61 -15.52 -7.66
N GLY A 150 -8.53 -15.93 -8.33
CA GLY A 150 -8.59 -16.88 -9.44
C GLY A 150 -8.77 -16.25 -10.82
N MET A 151 -9.10 -14.96 -10.90
CA MET A 151 -9.13 -14.26 -12.19
C MET A 151 -7.71 -13.84 -12.62
N PRO A 152 -7.26 -14.21 -13.83
CA PRO A 152 -5.95 -13.79 -14.35
C PRO A 152 -5.93 -12.31 -14.74
N ARG A 153 -7.11 -11.74 -14.97
CA ARG A 153 -7.32 -10.32 -15.30
C ARG A 153 -8.37 -9.72 -14.39
N CYS A 154 -8.11 -8.51 -13.94
CA CYS A 154 -9.03 -7.75 -13.09
C CYS A 154 -10.05 -7.00 -13.96
N PRO A 155 -11.35 -7.04 -13.61
CA PRO A 155 -12.36 -6.25 -14.30
C PRO A 155 -12.24 -4.77 -13.91
N THR A 156 -12.70 -3.90 -14.79
CA THR A 156 -12.88 -2.47 -14.51
C THR A 156 -14.34 -2.10 -14.28
N VAL A 157 -15.23 -3.02 -14.62
CA VAL A 157 -16.68 -2.91 -14.41
C VAL A 157 -17.15 -4.18 -13.69
N ALA A 158 -17.92 -4.00 -12.65
CA ALA A 158 -18.54 -5.09 -11.88
C ALA A 158 -19.70 -5.73 -12.66
N PRO A 159 -20.16 -6.94 -12.29
CA PRO A 159 -21.25 -7.64 -12.99
C PRO A 159 -22.58 -6.86 -13.05
N ASP A 160 -22.81 -5.95 -12.11
CA ASP A 160 -23.99 -5.09 -12.06
C ASP A 160 -23.86 -3.81 -12.91
N GLY A 161 -22.72 -3.64 -13.60
CA GLY A 161 -22.41 -2.47 -14.41
C GLY A 161 -21.72 -1.33 -13.65
N THR A 162 -21.46 -1.48 -12.35
CA THR A 162 -20.76 -0.46 -11.57
C THR A 162 -19.31 -0.36 -12.03
N ILE A 163 -18.85 0.84 -12.36
CA ILE A 163 -17.45 1.11 -12.69
C ILE A 163 -16.63 1.00 -11.41
N ILE A 164 -15.65 0.09 -11.38
CA ILE A 164 -14.81 -0.18 -10.21
C ILE A 164 -13.76 0.91 -10.02
N MET A 165 -13.07 1.28 -11.09
CA MET A 165 -11.95 2.23 -11.05
C MET A 165 -12.34 3.55 -11.70
N ARG A 166 -12.11 4.67 -10.99
CA ARG A 166 -12.36 6.02 -11.53
C ARG A 166 -11.30 6.43 -12.55
N ASP A 167 -10.08 6.00 -12.33
CA ASP A 167 -8.90 6.31 -13.16
C ASP A 167 -7.91 5.15 -13.11
N GLY A 168 -6.61 5.42 -13.26
CA GLY A 168 -5.56 4.39 -13.21
C GLY A 168 -5.22 3.88 -11.80
N SER A 169 -5.81 4.43 -10.71
CA SER A 169 -5.37 4.11 -9.34
C SER A 169 -6.41 4.26 -8.24
N HIS A 170 -7.57 4.85 -8.53
CA HIS A 170 -8.59 5.11 -7.50
C HIS A 170 -9.87 4.33 -7.80
N LEU A 171 -10.45 3.75 -6.76
CA LEU A 171 -11.80 3.20 -6.82
C LEU A 171 -12.83 4.32 -7.03
N THR A 172 -13.97 4.00 -7.62
CA THR A 172 -15.12 4.90 -7.61
C THR A 172 -15.78 4.91 -6.24
N THR A 173 -16.41 6.02 -5.87
CA THR A 173 -17.17 6.12 -4.62
C THR A 173 -18.42 5.24 -4.61
N THR A 174 -18.92 4.85 -5.78
CA THR A 174 -20.07 3.94 -5.90
C THR A 174 -19.70 2.49 -5.62
N PHE A 175 -18.42 2.13 -5.89
CA PHE A 175 -17.93 0.78 -5.68
C PHE A 175 -17.33 0.60 -4.26
N ALA A 176 -16.68 1.64 -3.70
CA ALA A 176 -16.10 1.65 -2.36
C ALA A 176 -17.20 1.81 -1.31
#